data_246479c1d239d69c5b433976ef073845
#
_entry.id   246479c1d239d69c5b433976ef073845
#
_cell.length_a   1.000
_cell.length_b   1.000
_cell.length_c   1.000
_cell.angle_alpha   90.00
_cell.angle_beta   90.00
_cell.angle_gamma   90.00
#
_symmetry.space_group_name_H-M   'P 1'
#
loop_
_entity.id
_entity.type
_entity.pdbx_description
1 polymer ?
#
loop_
_entity_poly.entity_id
_entity_poly.type
_entity_poly.pdbx_seq_one_letter_code
_entity_poly.pdbx_strand_id
1 'polypeptide(L)'
;RFGAQLLSKKMGDYGDNDIRLDWALVDYRLRDWAGVRLGKVKIPVGLYNTERDSDFLRPMIFLPQSIYDETRRDTWLSHWGGEIYGTVTVDAAGDFDYQLFYGRIGYDDDSVFHDSTLDNINTRLADNRQSPQPDPSLPPRISNWDRDSDYLYGASLIYSPPVENLRLGISYAGQKDTSYGGGHKIGEYRTNSNFVLSLEYAWQDFSFSAEYAENDRTQTFYDVTAADGPNQAWYLMLTYAFSDRLSFSLLYDEYWKDKYNKDGSLHASGRSHLSPWRKDWGAGLRYDINENWTVKGEWHTVDGTALLLEFFNPDGTERYWQYGAVKVSFNF
;
A
#
# COMPACT_ATOMS: atom_id res chain seq x y z
N ARG A 1 17.72 12.84 -15.78
CA ARG A 1 17.43 11.42 -15.97
C ARG A 1 15.97 11.26 -16.37
N PHE A 2 15.67 10.17 -17.06
CA PHE A 2 14.31 9.76 -17.38
C PHE A 2 14.14 8.29 -16.97
N GLY A 3 12.98 7.94 -16.44
CA GLY A 3 12.63 6.56 -16.10
C GLY A 3 11.14 6.31 -16.31
N ALA A 4 10.78 5.09 -16.68
CA ALA A 4 9.40 4.65 -16.80
C ALA A 4 9.31 3.15 -16.57
N GLN A 5 8.16 2.70 -16.07
CA GLN A 5 7.80 1.29 -15.91
C GLN A 5 6.39 1.05 -16.41
N LEU A 6 6.25 -0.07 -17.10
CA LEU A 6 4.96 -0.61 -17.50
C LEU A 6 4.61 -1.79 -16.61
N LEU A 7 3.35 -1.93 -16.27
CA LEU A 7 2.80 -3.02 -15.47
C LEU A 7 1.61 -3.65 -16.19
N SER A 8 1.56 -4.98 -16.16
CA SER A 8 0.36 -5.75 -16.50
C SER A 8 -0.01 -6.58 -15.29
N LYS A 9 -1.26 -6.52 -14.83
CA LYS A 9 -1.69 -7.15 -13.57
C LYS A 9 -3.11 -7.67 -13.70
N LYS A 10 -3.29 -8.90 -13.18
CA LYS A 10 -4.60 -9.49 -12.92
C LYS A 10 -4.65 -10.06 -11.51
N MET A 11 -5.75 -9.89 -10.82
CA MET A 11 -5.99 -10.46 -9.48
C MET A 11 -7.36 -11.15 -9.48
N GLY A 12 -7.35 -12.48 -9.47
CA GLY A 12 -8.58 -13.26 -9.60
C GLY A 12 -9.30 -12.93 -10.91
N ASP A 13 -10.55 -12.52 -10.81
CA ASP A 13 -11.41 -12.14 -11.95
C ASP A 13 -11.30 -10.65 -12.31
N TYR A 14 -10.52 -9.86 -11.56
CA TYR A 14 -10.38 -8.42 -11.76
C TYR A 14 -9.09 -8.04 -12.48
N GLY A 15 -9.18 -6.99 -13.31
CA GLY A 15 -8.11 -6.59 -14.20
C GLY A 15 -8.09 -7.43 -15.48
N ASP A 16 -7.63 -6.85 -16.55
CA ASP A 16 -7.68 -7.39 -17.91
C ASP A 16 -6.34 -7.82 -18.49
N ASN A 17 -5.24 -7.72 -17.71
CA ASN A 17 -3.84 -7.86 -18.13
C ASN A 17 -3.35 -6.81 -19.12
N ASP A 18 -4.06 -5.71 -19.30
CA ASP A 18 -3.60 -4.61 -20.13
C ASP A 18 -2.31 -4.01 -19.60
N ILE A 19 -1.47 -3.54 -20.52
CA ILE A 19 -0.21 -2.89 -20.17
C ILE A 19 -0.48 -1.45 -19.81
N ARG A 20 -0.18 -1.06 -18.57
CA ARG A 20 -0.40 0.28 -18.05
C ARG A 20 0.90 0.94 -17.61
N LEU A 21 0.88 2.28 -17.59
CA LEU A 21 1.98 3.05 -17.06
C LEU A 21 1.95 3.00 -15.53
N ASP A 22 2.89 2.29 -14.93
CA ASP A 22 3.02 2.18 -13.49
C ASP A 22 3.59 3.48 -12.89
N TRP A 23 4.70 3.96 -13.46
CA TRP A 23 5.29 5.28 -13.19
C TRP A 23 6.12 5.75 -14.39
N ALA A 24 6.26 7.07 -14.52
CA ALA A 24 7.16 7.71 -15.49
C ALA A 24 7.52 9.11 -15.02
N LEU A 25 8.80 9.41 -14.96
CA LEU A 25 9.26 10.69 -14.45
C LEU A 25 10.49 11.21 -15.18
N VAL A 26 10.62 12.52 -15.15
CA VAL A 26 11.86 13.24 -15.42
C VAL A 26 12.45 13.68 -14.09
N ASP A 27 13.74 13.39 -13.90
CA ASP A 27 14.51 13.73 -12.69
C ASP A 27 15.62 14.70 -13.06
N TYR A 28 15.63 15.86 -12.42
CA TYR A 28 16.68 16.87 -12.55
C TYR A 28 17.28 17.20 -11.19
N ARG A 29 18.53 16.75 -10.96
CA ARG A 29 19.29 17.04 -9.75
C ARG A 29 20.13 18.29 -9.95
N LEU A 30 19.80 19.35 -9.23
CA LEU A 30 20.51 20.63 -9.27
C LEU A 30 21.78 20.58 -8.39
N ARG A 31 21.65 20.02 -7.19
CA ARG A 31 22.69 19.83 -6.18
C ARG A 31 22.37 18.55 -5.40
N ASP A 32 23.29 18.09 -4.56
CA ASP A 32 23.02 16.94 -3.68
C ASP A 32 21.84 17.20 -2.74
N TRP A 33 21.72 18.41 -2.25
CA TRP A 33 20.66 18.84 -1.38
C TRP A 33 19.39 19.34 -2.10
N ALA A 34 19.36 19.40 -3.44
CA ALA A 34 18.17 19.85 -4.19
C ALA A 34 18.04 19.18 -5.55
N GLY A 35 16.95 18.49 -5.75
CA GLY A 35 16.48 17.91 -7.02
C GLY A 35 14.99 18.07 -7.18
N VAL A 36 14.50 17.89 -8.39
CA VAL A 36 13.09 17.94 -8.77
C VAL A 36 12.74 16.74 -9.63
N ARG A 37 11.63 16.08 -9.34
CA ARG A 37 11.00 15.06 -10.19
C ARG A 37 9.64 15.53 -10.64
N LEU A 38 9.30 15.29 -11.90
CA LEU A 38 8.01 15.65 -12.50
C LEU A 38 7.50 14.49 -13.34
N GLY A 39 6.17 14.24 -13.30
CA GLY A 39 5.49 13.18 -14.06
C GLY A 39 4.58 12.32 -13.20
N LYS A 40 4.51 11.04 -13.50
CA LYS A 40 3.90 10.01 -12.61
C LYS A 40 4.99 9.52 -11.65
N VAL A 41 5.14 10.24 -10.52
CA VAL A 41 6.23 10.08 -9.54
C VAL A 41 5.81 9.12 -8.45
N LYS A 42 6.73 8.27 -7.96
CA LYS A 42 6.45 7.35 -6.85
C LYS A 42 6.20 8.11 -5.55
N ILE A 43 5.27 7.64 -4.73
CA ILE A 43 4.90 8.25 -3.46
C ILE A 43 5.88 7.79 -2.37
N PRO A 44 6.65 8.69 -1.74
CA PRO A 44 7.65 8.34 -0.75
C PRO A 44 7.03 8.13 0.65
N VAL A 45 6.26 7.06 0.82
CA VAL A 45 5.64 6.67 2.10
C VAL A 45 6.27 5.37 2.59
N GLY A 46 6.77 5.38 3.82
CA GLY A 46 7.51 4.28 4.41
C GLY A 46 8.87 4.02 3.74
N LEU A 47 9.51 2.92 4.08
CA LEU A 47 10.84 2.55 3.57
C LEU A 47 10.81 2.05 2.12
N TYR A 48 9.75 1.33 1.75
CA TYR A 48 9.79 0.47 0.56
C TYR A 48 8.86 0.89 -0.58
N ASN A 49 7.98 1.89 -0.40
CA ASN A 49 7.02 2.20 -1.47
C ASN A 49 7.70 2.68 -2.77
N THR A 50 8.77 3.46 -2.66
CA THR A 50 9.55 3.91 -3.83
C THR A 50 10.39 2.80 -4.47
N GLU A 51 10.67 1.72 -3.73
CA GLU A 51 11.45 0.56 -4.17
C GLU A 51 10.60 -0.69 -4.39
N ARG A 52 9.27 -0.54 -4.34
CA ARG A 52 8.30 -1.63 -4.39
C ARG A 52 8.39 -2.48 -5.66
N ASP A 53 8.85 -1.92 -6.74
CA ASP A 53 9.11 -2.56 -8.03
C ASP A 53 10.53 -3.12 -8.17
N SER A 54 11.44 -2.81 -7.24
CA SER A 54 12.83 -3.28 -7.25
C SER A 54 12.96 -4.61 -6.51
N ASP A 55 12.58 -5.69 -7.17
CA ASP A 55 12.54 -7.01 -6.55
C ASP A 55 13.87 -7.49 -5.97
N PHE A 56 14.99 -7.12 -6.63
CA PHE A 56 16.34 -7.50 -6.18
C PHE A 56 16.72 -6.88 -4.83
N LEU A 57 16.11 -5.75 -4.45
CA LEU A 57 16.39 -5.07 -3.19
C LEU A 57 15.62 -5.66 -2.00
N ARG A 58 14.59 -6.47 -2.28
CA ARG A 58 13.71 -7.00 -1.24
C ARG A 58 14.10 -8.42 -0.84
N PRO A 59 14.10 -8.76 0.47
CA PRO A 59 14.37 -10.13 0.91
C PRO A 59 13.20 -11.09 0.61
N MET A 60 11.95 -10.62 0.68
CA MET A 60 10.72 -11.39 0.43
C MET A 60 10.05 -10.99 -0.90
N ILE A 61 9.10 -11.80 -1.37
CA ILE A 61 8.30 -11.56 -2.59
C ILE A 61 7.31 -10.42 -2.33
N PHE A 62 6.50 -10.56 -1.25
CA PHE A 62 5.57 -9.53 -0.84
C PHE A 62 6.20 -8.63 0.24
N LEU A 63 5.93 -7.36 0.16
CA LEU A 63 6.18 -6.44 1.25
C LEU A 63 5.14 -6.68 2.37
N PRO A 64 5.40 -6.25 3.62
CA PRO A 64 4.42 -6.35 4.71
C PRO A 64 3.08 -5.73 4.31
N GLN A 65 2.03 -6.56 4.23
CA GLN A 65 0.76 -6.18 3.63
C GLN A 65 -0.05 -5.20 4.48
N SER A 66 0.26 -5.09 5.77
CA SER A 66 -0.37 -4.12 6.66
C SER A 66 -0.12 -2.67 6.24
N ILE A 67 1.06 -2.38 5.67
CA ILE A 67 1.48 -1.05 5.21
C ILE A 67 1.49 -0.98 3.68
N TYR A 68 1.96 -2.04 3.01
CA TYR A 68 2.18 -2.09 1.56
C TYR A 68 1.17 -3.02 0.87
N ASP A 69 -0.12 -2.83 1.17
CA ASP A 69 -1.22 -3.62 0.60
C ASP A 69 -1.13 -3.70 -0.93
N GLU A 70 -0.99 -4.92 -1.47
CA GLU A 70 -0.82 -5.15 -2.91
C GLU A 70 -2.11 -4.88 -3.69
N THR A 71 -3.26 -4.95 -3.04
CA THR A 71 -4.55 -4.62 -3.66
C THR A 71 -4.67 -3.13 -3.97
N ARG A 72 -3.92 -2.29 -3.26
CA ARG A 72 -3.89 -0.83 -3.41
C ARG A 72 -2.68 -0.30 -4.18
N ARG A 73 -1.84 -1.20 -4.71
CA ARG A 73 -0.64 -0.79 -5.43
C ARG A 73 -0.94 0.20 -6.56
N ASP A 74 -1.99 -0.04 -7.33
CA ASP A 74 -2.34 0.77 -8.51
C ASP A 74 -2.70 2.22 -8.14
N THR A 75 -3.16 2.47 -6.92
CA THR A 75 -3.57 3.79 -6.44
C THR A 75 -2.61 4.43 -5.43
N TRP A 76 -1.63 3.67 -4.91
CA TRP A 76 -0.78 4.16 -3.83
C TRP A 76 0.73 4.06 -4.14
N LEU A 77 1.11 3.55 -5.34
CA LEU A 77 2.51 3.50 -5.75
C LEU A 77 3.01 4.86 -6.24
N SER A 78 2.22 5.53 -7.08
CA SER A 78 2.63 6.73 -7.80
C SER A 78 1.50 7.74 -7.96
N HIS A 79 1.87 9.01 -8.22
CA HIS A 79 0.95 10.12 -8.42
C HIS A 79 1.39 10.99 -9.59
N TRP A 80 0.46 11.60 -10.28
CA TRP A 80 0.75 12.64 -11.26
C TRP A 80 1.03 13.95 -10.56
N GLY A 81 2.25 14.48 -10.71
CA GLY A 81 2.64 15.70 -10.03
C GLY A 81 4.13 15.93 -10.01
N GLY A 82 4.60 16.48 -8.92
CA GLY A 82 6.00 16.80 -8.71
C GLY A 82 6.49 16.50 -7.30
N GLU A 83 7.80 16.37 -7.22
CA GLU A 83 8.53 16.14 -5.98
C GLU A 83 9.77 17.01 -5.94
N ILE A 84 10.06 17.60 -4.79
CA ILE A 84 11.34 18.21 -4.45
C ILE A 84 12.03 17.28 -3.47
N TYR A 85 13.31 16.99 -3.71
CA TYR A 85 14.08 16.06 -2.90
C TYR A 85 15.54 16.48 -2.75
N GLY A 86 16.20 15.94 -1.76
CA GLY A 86 17.63 16.12 -1.58
C GLY A 86 18.17 15.44 -0.33
N THR A 87 19.50 15.45 -0.22
CA THR A 87 20.25 14.97 0.93
C THR A 87 21.00 16.13 1.56
N VAL A 88 20.80 16.34 2.85
CA VAL A 88 21.56 17.30 3.65
C VAL A 88 22.47 16.53 4.58
N THR A 89 23.79 16.64 4.36
CA THR A 89 24.82 16.05 5.22
C THR A 89 25.23 17.05 6.30
N VAL A 90 25.19 16.62 7.56
CA VAL A 90 25.65 17.39 8.72
C VAL A 90 26.76 16.58 9.39
N ASP A 91 28.01 17.02 9.23
CA ASP A 91 29.25 16.26 9.52
C ASP A 91 29.23 15.44 10.84
N ALA A 92 28.67 15.97 11.91
CA ALA A 92 28.62 15.29 13.20
C ALA A 92 27.28 14.56 13.46
N ALA A 93 26.25 14.82 12.65
CA ALA A 93 24.90 14.31 12.88
C ALA A 93 24.46 13.25 11.85
N GLY A 94 25.15 13.15 10.69
CA GLY A 94 24.80 12.21 9.64
C GLY A 94 23.99 12.84 8.51
N ASP A 95 23.29 12.01 7.74
CA ASP A 95 22.57 12.39 6.53
C ASP A 95 21.07 12.47 6.76
N PHE A 96 20.44 13.46 6.11
CA PHE A 96 19.00 13.68 6.10
C PHE A 96 18.52 13.69 4.65
N ASP A 97 17.84 12.62 4.22
CA ASP A 97 17.19 12.52 2.92
C ASP A 97 15.75 12.99 3.05
N TYR A 98 15.38 14.05 2.35
CA TYR A 98 14.04 14.60 2.36
C TYR A 98 13.35 14.53 1.01
N GLN A 99 12.04 14.36 1.02
CA GLN A 99 11.17 14.39 -0.15
C GLN A 99 9.88 15.12 0.21
N LEU A 100 9.46 16.07 -0.64
CA LEU A 100 8.21 16.82 -0.53
C LEU A 100 7.47 16.66 -1.85
N PHE A 101 6.23 16.20 -1.82
CA PHE A 101 5.48 15.91 -3.03
C PHE A 101 4.07 16.52 -3.02
N TYR A 102 3.61 16.86 -4.23
CA TYR A 102 2.26 17.34 -4.47
C TYR A 102 1.77 16.89 -5.84
N GLY A 103 0.50 16.48 -5.89
CA GLY A 103 -0.10 16.04 -7.15
C GLY A 103 -1.50 15.46 -6.98
N ARG A 104 -1.80 14.46 -7.81
CA ARG A 104 -3.08 13.75 -7.85
C ARG A 104 -2.85 12.27 -8.14
N ILE A 105 -3.67 11.40 -7.56
CA ILE A 105 -3.68 9.98 -7.93
C ILE A 105 -4.36 9.83 -9.29
N GLY A 106 -3.79 9.02 -10.17
CA GLY A 106 -4.45 8.58 -11.40
C GLY A 106 -5.25 7.31 -11.09
N TYR A 107 -6.55 7.35 -11.39
CA TYR A 107 -7.42 6.19 -11.32
C TYR A 107 -7.68 5.70 -12.74
N ASP A 108 -7.25 4.48 -13.03
CA ASP A 108 -7.46 3.86 -14.34
C ASP A 108 -8.77 3.06 -14.31
N ASP A 109 -9.67 3.29 -15.28
CA ASP A 109 -11.03 2.74 -15.33
C ASP A 109 -11.07 1.21 -15.41
N ASP A 110 -10.03 0.58 -15.96
CA ASP A 110 -9.93 -0.89 -16.10
C ASP A 110 -9.04 -1.52 -15.02
N SER A 111 -8.69 -0.77 -13.96
CA SER A 111 -7.83 -1.29 -12.89
C SER A 111 -8.59 -2.26 -11.98
N VAL A 112 -7.84 -3.17 -11.34
CA VAL A 112 -8.37 -4.04 -10.28
C VAL A 112 -9.12 -3.23 -9.22
N PHE A 113 -8.59 -2.06 -8.88
CA PHE A 113 -9.19 -1.16 -7.90
C PHE A 113 -10.55 -0.61 -8.39
N HIS A 114 -10.65 -0.19 -9.66
CA HIS A 114 -11.88 0.35 -10.24
C HIS A 114 -12.98 -0.72 -10.28
N ASP A 115 -12.71 -1.87 -10.90
CA ASP A 115 -13.67 -2.96 -11.06
C ASP A 115 -14.18 -3.47 -9.72
N SER A 116 -13.27 -3.70 -8.80
CA SER A 116 -13.58 -4.19 -7.47
C SER A 116 -14.39 -3.17 -6.64
N THR A 117 -14.15 -1.88 -6.82
CA THR A 117 -14.91 -0.82 -6.14
C THR A 117 -16.32 -0.71 -6.71
N LEU A 118 -16.50 -0.80 -8.03
CA LEU A 118 -17.81 -0.80 -8.69
C LEU A 118 -18.67 -1.97 -8.19
N ASP A 119 -18.09 -3.16 -8.10
CA ASP A 119 -18.80 -4.34 -7.59
C ASP A 119 -19.16 -4.20 -6.09
N ASN A 120 -18.26 -3.65 -5.29
CA ASN A 120 -18.53 -3.38 -3.87
C ASN A 120 -19.70 -2.40 -3.69
N ILE A 121 -19.72 -1.31 -4.48
CA ILE A 121 -20.82 -0.34 -4.46
C ILE A 121 -22.13 -1.03 -4.82
N ASN A 122 -22.15 -1.80 -5.90
CA ASN A 122 -23.36 -2.48 -6.36
C ASN A 122 -23.85 -3.55 -5.38
N THR A 123 -22.96 -4.26 -4.71
CA THR A 123 -23.29 -5.19 -3.62
C THR A 123 -23.97 -4.45 -2.47
N ARG A 124 -23.42 -3.33 -2.02
CA ARG A 124 -24.03 -2.53 -0.94
C ARG A 124 -25.40 -1.95 -1.32
N LEU A 125 -25.57 -1.55 -2.59
CA LEU A 125 -26.88 -1.10 -3.09
C LEU A 125 -27.90 -2.26 -3.12
N ALA A 126 -27.47 -3.47 -3.44
CA ALA A 126 -28.30 -4.65 -3.40
C ALA A 126 -28.70 -5.02 -1.95
N ASP A 127 -27.75 -4.97 -1.02
CA ASP A 127 -27.99 -5.21 0.41
C ASP A 127 -28.97 -4.18 1.00
N ASN A 128 -28.82 -2.90 0.65
CA ASN A 128 -29.78 -1.87 1.06
C ASN A 128 -31.22 -2.22 0.63
N ARG A 129 -31.43 -2.72 -0.60
CA ARG A 129 -32.78 -3.11 -1.08
C ARG A 129 -33.38 -4.29 -0.33
N GLN A 130 -32.52 -5.18 0.20
CA GLN A 130 -32.96 -6.34 1.00
C GLN A 130 -33.09 -5.99 2.49
N SER A 131 -32.70 -4.79 2.89
CA SER A 131 -32.82 -4.32 4.27
C SER A 131 -34.30 -4.23 4.68
N PRO A 132 -34.62 -4.47 5.98
CA PRO A 132 -35.97 -4.21 6.52
C PRO A 132 -36.44 -2.75 6.38
N GLN A 133 -35.50 -1.83 6.23
CA GLN A 133 -35.75 -0.38 6.02
C GLN A 133 -34.86 0.12 4.88
N PRO A 134 -35.19 -0.18 3.61
CA PRO A 134 -34.40 0.29 2.49
C PRO A 134 -34.51 1.81 2.34
N ASP A 135 -33.38 2.44 1.99
CA ASP A 135 -33.39 3.84 1.60
C ASP A 135 -33.81 3.98 0.13
N PRO A 136 -35.00 4.52 -0.15
CA PRO A 136 -35.53 4.63 -1.50
C PRO A 136 -34.81 5.71 -2.35
N SER A 137 -34.00 6.57 -1.75
CA SER A 137 -33.21 7.59 -2.46
C SER A 137 -31.99 6.99 -3.17
N LEU A 138 -31.55 5.81 -2.77
CA LEU A 138 -30.42 5.13 -3.38
C LEU A 138 -30.82 4.46 -4.70
N PRO A 139 -29.96 4.57 -5.75
CA PRO A 139 -30.21 3.89 -7.01
C PRO A 139 -30.15 2.36 -6.83
N PRO A 140 -30.86 1.59 -7.68
CA PRO A 140 -30.82 0.13 -7.60
C PRO A 140 -29.45 -0.45 -7.97
N ARG A 141 -28.73 0.21 -8.85
CA ARG A 141 -27.40 -0.13 -9.34
C ARG A 141 -26.80 1.07 -10.03
N ILE A 142 -25.48 1.16 -10.08
CA ILE A 142 -24.75 2.08 -10.95
C ILE A 142 -24.04 1.26 -12.04
N SER A 143 -23.99 1.79 -13.25
CA SER A 143 -23.36 1.14 -14.41
C SER A 143 -21.90 1.50 -14.57
N ASN A 144 -21.52 2.67 -14.06
CA ASN A 144 -20.16 3.18 -14.05
C ASN A 144 -19.88 3.90 -12.74
N TRP A 145 -18.62 3.89 -12.39
CA TRP A 145 -18.07 4.60 -11.23
C TRP A 145 -16.76 5.23 -11.64
N ASP A 146 -16.56 6.47 -11.28
CA ASP A 146 -15.33 7.21 -11.51
C ASP A 146 -14.86 7.82 -10.20
N ARG A 147 -13.54 7.99 -10.07
CA ARG A 147 -12.92 8.68 -8.97
C ARG A 147 -11.92 9.71 -9.47
N ASP A 148 -12.15 10.96 -9.09
CA ASP A 148 -11.24 12.06 -9.32
C ASP A 148 -10.42 12.36 -8.07
N SER A 149 -9.11 12.43 -8.20
CA SER A 149 -8.26 12.91 -7.12
C SER A 149 -8.26 14.44 -7.12
N ASP A 150 -8.74 15.04 -6.04
CA ASP A 150 -8.72 16.49 -5.87
C ASP A 150 -7.28 16.95 -5.59
N TYR A 151 -6.60 16.27 -4.67
CA TYR A 151 -5.20 16.48 -4.34
C TYR A 151 -4.60 15.31 -3.56
N LEU A 152 -3.29 15.18 -3.69
CA LEU A 152 -2.40 14.40 -2.84
C LEU A 152 -1.21 15.26 -2.48
N TYR A 153 -0.77 15.24 -1.22
CA TYR A 153 0.45 15.90 -0.77
C TYR A 153 1.11 15.12 0.35
N GLY A 154 2.38 15.37 0.55
CA GLY A 154 3.09 14.76 1.67
C GLY A 154 4.57 15.07 1.71
N ALA A 155 5.21 14.44 2.68
CA ALA A 155 6.62 14.56 2.95
C ALA A 155 7.20 13.25 3.48
N SER A 156 8.48 13.02 3.20
CA SER A 156 9.27 11.94 3.79
C SER A 156 10.62 12.50 4.26
N LEU A 157 11.10 12.00 5.37
CA LEU A 157 12.43 12.25 5.89
C LEU A 157 13.04 10.93 6.37
N ILE A 158 14.18 10.57 5.78
CA ILE A 158 15.02 9.46 6.25
C ILE A 158 16.27 10.05 6.87
N TYR A 159 16.53 9.68 8.10
CA TYR A 159 17.71 10.07 8.84
C TYR A 159 18.67 8.89 8.99
N SER A 160 19.89 9.06 8.50
CA SER A 160 21.01 8.14 8.66
C SER A 160 21.98 8.74 9.68
N PRO A 161 21.88 8.37 10.99
CA PRO A 161 22.79 8.85 12.02
C PRO A 161 24.21 8.34 11.78
N PRO A 162 25.23 8.85 12.52
CA PRO A 162 26.61 8.33 12.45
C PRO A 162 26.74 6.98 13.18
N VAL A 163 25.79 6.11 12.95
CA VAL A 163 25.74 4.70 13.37
C VAL A 163 25.64 3.87 12.08
N GLU A 164 26.63 3.04 11.86
CA GLU A 164 26.71 2.26 10.63
C GLU A 164 25.43 1.46 10.38
N ASN A 165 24.91 1.55 9.15
CA ASN A 165 23.73 0.81 8.68
C ASN A 165 22.43 1.05 9.47
N LEU A 166 22.30 2.13 10.21
CA LEU A 166 21.04 2.53 10.86
C LEU A 166 20.34 3.61 10.02
N ARG A 167 19.07 3.40 9.74
CA ARG A 167 18.16 4.37 9.08
C ARG A 167 16.88 4.51 9.90
N LEU A 168 16.47 5.73 10.13
CA LEU A 168 15.22 6.09 10.79
C LEU A 168 14.38 6.92 9.83
N GLY A 169 13.10 6.62 9.72
CA GLY A 169 12.22 7.29 8.77
C GLY A 169 10.94 7.81 9.41
N ILE A 170 10.46 8.90 8.84
CA ILE A 170 9.09 9.38 9.03
C ILE A 170 8.55 9.84 7.69
N SER A 171 7.33 9.44 7.38
CA SER A 171 6.61 9.94 6.22
C SER A 171 5.18 10.31 6.59
N TYR A 172 4.63 11.25 5.83
CA TYR A 172 3.29 11.77 6.01
C TYR A 172 2.64 12.02 4.64
N ALA A 173 1.35 11.69 4.53
CA ALA A 173 0.55 12.01 3.35
C ALA A 173 -0.87 12.38 3.72
N GLY A 174 -1.45 13.29 2.93
CA GLY A 174 -2.86 13.66 2.96
C GLY A 174 -3.45 13.64 1.55
N GLN A 175 -4.72 13.26 1.43
CA GLN A 175 -5.38 13.06 0.14
C GLN A 175 -6.86 13.39 0.24
N LYS A 176 -7.42 13.88 -0.86
CA LYS A 176 -8.86 13.97 -1.06
C LYS A 176 -9.23 13.53 -2.46
N ASP A 177 -10.29 12.73 -2.56
CA ASP A 177 -10.87 12.27 -3.82
C ASP A 177 -12.39 12.44 -3.78
N THR A 178 -12.96 12.65 -4.95
CA THR A 178 -14.40 12.71 -5.17
C THR A 178 -14.84 11.55 -6.06
N SER A 179 -15.88 10.83 -5.66
CA SER A 179 -16.43 9.69 -6.39
C SER A 179 -17.71 10.08 -7.11
N TYR A 180 -17.84 9.61 -8.34
CA TYR A 180 -18.99 9.84 -9.20
C TYR A 180 -19.61 8.50 -9.64
N GLY A 181 -20.93 8.47 -9.78
CA GLY A 181 -21.70 7.34 -10.33
C GLY A 181 -22.78 7.86 -11.24
N GLY A 182 -22.81 7.37 -12.49
CA GLY A 182 -23.76 7.89 -13.48
C GLY A 182 -23.60 9.39 -13.78
N GLY A 183 -22.39 9.93 -13.62
CA GLY A 183 -22.09 11.35 -13.82
C GLY A 183 -22.48 12.27 -12.65
N HIS A 184 -22.97 11.74 -11.55
CA HIS A 184 -23.34 12.50 -10.35
C HIS A 184 -22.36 12.17 -9.21
N LYS A 185 -22.01 13.18 -8.38
CA LYS A 185 -21.23 12.95 -7.18
C LYS A 185 -21.98 12.02 -6.23
N ILE A 186 -21.33 10.92 -5.85
CA ILE A 186 -21.88 9.92 -4.93
C ILE A 186 -21.11 9.79 -3.62
N GLY A 187 -19.94 10.42 -3.51
CA GLY A 187 -19.20 10.36 -2.26
C GLY A 187 -17.84 11.07 -2.30
N GLU A 188 -17.19 11.05 -1.16
CA GLU A 188 -15.83 11.56 -0.98
C GLU A 188 -14.98 10.54 -0.20
N TYR A 189 -13.71 10.50 -0.51
CA TYR A 189 -12.68 9.84 0.29
C TYR A 189 -11.66 10.87 0.71
N ARG A 190 -11.33 10.91 2.00
CA ARG A 190 -10.31 11.78 2.55
C ARG A 190 -9.39 10.99 3.46
N THR A 191 -8.10 11.07 3.21
CA THR A 191 -7.06 10.74 4.17
C THR A 191 -6.70 12.01 4.92
N ASN A 192 -7.15 12.13 6.17
CA ASN A 192 -6.87 13.28 7.03
C ASN A 192 -5.39 13.29 7.42
N SER A 193 -4.87 12.10 7.75
CA SER A 193 -3.44 11.88 7.98
C SER A 193 -3.09 10.43 7.69
N ASN A 194 -1.99 10.21 7.00
CA ASN A 194 -1.33 8.92 6.90
C ASN A 194 0.12 9.13 7.26
N PHE A 195 0.56 8.65 8.42
CA PHE A 195 1.96 8.70 8.80
C PHE A 195 2.54 7.31 8.99
N VAL A 196 3.82 7.18 8.66
CA VAL A 196 4.60 5.96 8.87
C VAL A 196 5.90 6.33 9.57
N LEU A 197 6.19 5.63 10.65
CA LEU A 197 7.48 5.66 11.34
C LEU A 197 8.24 4.40 10.96
N SER A 198 9.51 4.55 10.62
CA SER A 198 10.32 3.49 10.03
C SER A 198 11.67 3.35 10.73
N LEU A 199 12.14 2.13 10.87
CA LEU A 199 13.47 1.78 11.35
C LEU A 199 14.04 0.65 10.50
N GLU A 200 15.28 0.82 10.06
CA GLU A 200 16.07 -0.22 9.42
C GLU A 200 17.46 -0.26 10.01
N TYR A 201 17.94 -1.46 10.33
CA TYR A 201 19.28 -1.66 10.88
C TYR A 201 19.90 -2.96 10.35
N ALA A 202 21.12 -2.87 9.86
CA ALA A 202 21.88 -4.05 9.47
C ALA A 202 23.14 -4.20 10.36
N TRP A 203 23.34 -5.41 10.86
CA TRP A 203 24.47 -5.75 11.70
C TRP A 203 25.02 -7.14 11.35
N GLN A 204 26.24 -7.19 10.87
CA GLN A 204 26.85 -8.42 10.34
C GLN A 204 25.93 -9.03 9.26
N ASP A 205 25.51 -10.27 9.45
CA ASP A 205 24.64 -11.02 8.53
C ASP A 205 23.15 -10.80 8.80
N PHE A 206 22.79 -9.96 9.77
CA PHE A 206 21.40 -9.67 10.10
C PHE A 206 20.95 -8.33 9.51
N SER A 207 19.74 -8.32 8.98
CA SER A 207 19.01 -7.09 8.63
C SER A 207 17.69 -7.09 9.36
N PHE A 208 17.37 -5.99 10.02
CA PHE A 208 16.13 -5.77 10.74
C PHE A 208 15.40 -4.57 10.16
N SER A 209 14.11 -4.70 9.89
CA SER A 209 13.25 -3.57 9.55
C SER A 209 11.94 -3.63 10.33
N ALA A 210 11.46 -2.45 10.70
CA ALA A 210 10.21 -2.28 11.41
C ALA A 210 9.53 -0.99 10.96
N GLU A 211 8.23 -1.02 10.81
CA GLU A 211 7.44 0.18 10.58
C GLU A 211 6.16 0.16 11.39
N TYR A 212 5.69 1.35 11.74
CA TYR A 212 4.41 1.61 12.37
C TYR A 212 3.66 2.67 11.57
N ALA A 213 2.40 2.42 11.27
CA ALA A 213 1.58 3.32 10.49
C ALA A 213 0.21 3.56 11.13
N GLU A 214 -0.28 4.78 10.99
CA GLU A 214 -1.67 5.15 11.22
C GLU A 214 -2.20 5.91 10.01
N ASN A 215 -3.40 5.54 9.57
CA ASN A 215 -4.10 6.22 8.50
C ASN A 215 -5.50 6.61 9.00
N ASP A 216 -5.68 7.88 9.31
CA ASP A 216 -6.98 8.46 9.63
C ASP A 216 -7.70 8.86 8.35
N ARG A 217 -8.87 8.26 8.14
CA ARG A 217 -9.62 8.41 6.90
C ARG A 217 -11.11 8.57 7.15
N THR A 218 -11.74 9.35 6.30
CA THR A 218 -13.19 9.47 6.21
C THR A 218 -13.64 9.12 4.80
N GLN A 219 -14.63 8.28 4.68
CA GLN A 219 -15.25 7.92 3.41
C GLN A 219 -16.77 8.05 3.52
N THR A 220 -17.35 8.77 2.58
CA THR A 220 -18.80 8.91 2.47
C THR A 220 -19.30 8.35 1.16
N PHE A 221 -20.51 7.77 1.19
CA PHE A 221 -21.25 7.38 0.00
C PHE A 221 -22.71 7.77 0.19
N TYR A 222 -23.29 8.51 -0.77
CA TYR A 222 -24.67 9.00 -0.70
C TYR A 222 -24.99 9.65 0.65
N ASP A 223 -24.11 10.56 1.11
CA ASP A 223 -24.19 11.26 2.39
C ASP A 223 -24.14 10.37 3.66
N VAL A 224 -23.89 9.07 3.48
CA VAL A 224 -23.67 8.13 4.59
C VAL A 224 -22.18 7.92 4.80
N THR A 225 -21.73 8.04 6.04
CA THR A 225 -20.35 7.74 6.42
C THR A 225 -20.13 6.21 6.33
N ALA A 226 -19.32 5.78 5.38
CA ALA A 226 -18.98 4.38 5.15
C ALA A 226 -17.75 3.93 5.94
N ALA A 227 -16.81 4.85 6.22
CA ALA A 227 -15.67 4.66 7.08
C ALA A 227 -15.28 5.99 7.73
N ASP A 228 -14.89 5.95 8.98
CA ASP A 228 -14.41 7.09 9.76
C ASP A 228 -13.45 6.61 10.85
N GLY A 229 -12.33 7.34 11.00
CA GLY A 229 -11.32 7.09 12.01
C GLY A 229 -10.09 6.33 11.54
N PRO A 230 -9.08 6.24 12.44
CA PRO A 230 -7.78 5.70 12.10
C PRO A 230 -7.75 4.18 12.10
N ASN A 231 -7.17 3.61 11.06
CA ASN A 231 -6.61 2.27 11.13
C ASN A 231 -5.20 2.30 11.72
N GLN A 232 -4.71 1.14 12.11
CA GLN A 232 -3.37 0.97 12.66
C GLN A 232 -2.69 -0.24 12.05
N ALA A 233 -1.40 -0.10 11.76
CA ALA A 233 -0.58 -1.15 11.19
C ALA A 233 0.83 -1.13 11.78
N TRP A 234 1.48 -2.28 11.85
CA TRP A 234 2.90 -2.38 12.13
C TRP A 234 3.45 -3.72 11.70
N TYR A 235 4.74 -3.78 11.43
CA TYR A 235 5.44 -5.03 11.20
C TYR A 235 6.85 -5.02 11.79
N LEU A 236 7.38 -6.23 11.96
CA LEU A 236 8.78 -6.53 12.24
C LEU A 236 9.25 -7.56 11.20
N MET A 237 10.38 -7.31 10.57
CA MET A 237 11.02 -8.25 9.65
C MET A 237 12.48 -8.43 10.02
N LEU A 238 12.92 -9.67 10.14
CA LEU A 238 14.30 -10.06 10.37
C LEU A 238 14.78 -10.92 9.22
N THR A 239 15.90 -10.56 8.63
CA THR A 239 16.57 -11.36 7.59
C THR A 239 17.96 -11.77 8.07
N TYR A 240 18.31 -13.03 7.84
CA TYR A 240 19.65 -13.57 8.08
C TYR A 240 20.28 -14.08 6.78
N ALA A 241 21.46 -13.58 6.44
CA ALA A 241 22.24 -14.02 5.29
C ALA A 241 23.14 -15.18 5.70
N PHE A 242 22.85 -16.41 5.25
CA PHE A 242 23.71 -17.57 5.46
C PHE A 242 24.97 -17.51 4.60
N SER A 243 24.87 -16.81 3.48
CA SER A 243 25.96 -16.55 2.53
C SER A 243 25.60 -15.38 1.62
N ASP A 244 26.50 -14.95 0.76
CA ASP A 244 26.24 -13.93 -0.27
C ASP A 244 25.09 -14.29 -1.22
N ARG A 245 24.66 -15.56 -1.25
CA ARG A 245 23.62 -16.04 -2.16
C ARG A 245 22.36 -16.55 -1.49
N LEU A 246 22.40 -16.86 -0.21
CA LEU A 246 21.28 -17.48 0.49
C LEU A 246 20.90 -16.68 1.71
N SER A 247 19.66 -16.23 1.77
CA SER A 247 19.10 -15.56 2.95
C SER A 247 17.72 -16.11 3.32
N PHE A 248 17.42 -16.02 4.59
CA PHE A 248 16.13 -16.39 5.19
C PHE A 248 15.53 -15.20 5.91
N SER A 249 14.23 -14.99 5.76
CA SER A 249 13.50 -13.90 6.39
C SER A 249 12.33 -14.41 7.21
N LEU A 250 12.11 -13.77 8.35
CA LEU A 250 10.91 -13.92 9.17
C LEU A 250 10.20 -12.57 9.23
N LEU A 251 8.89 -12.60 9.03
CA LEU A 251 8.00 -11.45 9.09
C LEU A 251 6.92 -11.69 10.14
N TYR A 252 6.64 -10.68 10.95
CA TYR A 252 5.41 -10.57 11.71
C TYR A 252 4.74 -9.24 11.38
N ASP A 253 3.47 -9.27 10.98
CA ASP A 253 2.73 -8.17 10.38
C ASP A 253 1.32 -8.09 10.97
N GLU A 254 0.91 -6.92 11.46
CA GLU A 254 -0.42 -6.71 12.03
C GLU A 254 -1.10 -5.47 11.46
N TYR A 255 -2.40 -5.61 11.20
CA TYR A 255 -3.30 -4.55 10.77
C TYR A 255 -4.62 -4.59 11.54
N TRP A 256 -5.13 -3.41 11.93
CA TRP A 256 -6.47 -3.22 12.50
C TRP A 256 -7.23 -2.16 11.71
N LYS A 257 -8.45 -2.51 11.31
CA LYS A 257 -9.36 -1.58 10.57
C LYS A 257 -9.69 -0.34 11.38
N ASP A 258 -9.80 -0.50 12.71
CA ASP A 258 -10.09 0.56 13.67
C ASP A 258 -9.13 0.43 14.85
N LYS A 259 -8.31 1.46 15.05
CA LYS A 259 -7.32 1.54 16.15
C LYS A 259 -7.97 1.44 17.53
N TYR A 260 -9.17 2.00 17.67
CA TYR A 260 -9.89 2.09 18.95
C TYR A 260 -10.86 0.95 19.19
N ASN A 261 -11.13 0.13 18.16
CA ASN A 261 -12.04 -1.00 18.22
C ASN A 261 -11.42 -2.24 17.53
N LYS A 262 -10.30 -2.70 18.08
CA LYS A 262 -9.48 -3.77 17.50
C LYS A 262 -10.17 -5.13 17.41
N ASP A 263 -11.11 -5.40 18.30
CA ASP A 263 -11.90 -6.64 18.35
C ASP A 263 -13.25 -6.54 17.60
N GLY A 264 -13.60 -5.35 17.10
CA GLY A 264 -14.83 -5.11 16.36
C GLY A 264 -16.10 -5.08 17.22
N SER A 265 -15.97 -5.11 18.55
CA SER A 265 -17.12 -5.23 19.49
C SER A 265 -18.08 -4.04 19.46
N LEU A 266 -17.60 -2.86 19.03
CA LEU A 266 -18.39 -1.62 18.94
C LEU A 266 -19.15 -1.48 17.61
N HIS A 267 -18.88 -2.34 16.62
CA HIS A 267 -19.63 -2.31 15.37
C HIS A 267 -20.92 -3.11 15.52
N ALA A 268 -22.04 -2.45 15.23
CA ALA A 268 -23.35 -3.09 15.28
C ALA A 268 -23.35 -4.38 14.45
N SER A 269 -23.75 -5.45 15.09
CA SER A 269 -23.90 -6.80 14.56
C SER A 269 -24.57 -6.78 13.17
N GLY A 270 -23.93 -7.34 12.18
CA GLY A 270 -24.58 -7.78 10.94
C GLY A 270 -23.94 -7.40 9.62
N ARG A 271 -22.73 -6.82 9.55
CA ARG A 271 -22.21 -6.33 8.27
C ARG A 271 -20.92 -6.95 7.73
N SER A 272 -20.21 -7.76 8.45
CA SER A 272 -19.07 -8.44 7.85
C SER A 272 -18.70 -9.70 8.62
N HIS A 273 -18.63 -10.81 7.93
CA HIS A 273 -17.98 -12.03 8.40
C HIS A 273 -16.46 -11.84 8.51
N LEU A 274 -15.95 -10.66 8.10
CA LEU A 274 -14.54 -10.34 8.13
C LEU A 274 -14.09 -9.88 9.52
N SER A 275 -13.00 -10.44 9.99
CA SER A 275 -12.34 -9.99 11.22
C SER A 275 -11.88 -8.52 11.08
N PRO A 276 -11.95 -7.71 12.15
CA PRO A 276 -11.44 -6.34 12.12
C PRO A 276 -9.90 -6.25 12.14
N TRP A 277 -9.22 -7.37 12.24
CA TRP A 277 -7.75 -7.47 12.24
C TRP A 277 -7.23 -8.43 11.17
N ARG A 278 -5.94 -8.31 10.90
CA ARG A 278 -5.11 -9.30 10.20
C ARG A 278 -3.76 -9.39 10.94
N LYS A 279 -3.36 -10.61 11.29
CA LYS A 279 -2.05 -10.92 11.89
C LYS A 279 -1.40 -11.98 11.03
N ASP A 280 -0.21 -11.72 10.53
CA ASP A 280 0.47 -12.57 9.56
C ASP A 280 1.88 -12.94 10.04
N TRP A 281 2.16 -14.23 10.05
CA TRP A 281 3.51 -14.77 10.16
C TRP A 281 3.98 -15.23 8.80
N GLY A 282 5.03 -14.57 8.28
CA GLY A 282 5.67 -14.92 7.01
C GLY A 282 7.06 -15.49 7.22
N ALA A 283 7.41 -16.49 6.41
CA ALA A 283 8.77 -17.03 6.30
C ALA A 283 9.16 -17.06 4.83
N GLY A 284 10.33 -16.48 4.51
CA GLY A 284 10.84 -16.37 3.14
C GLY A 284 12.24 -16.91 2.99
N LEU A 285 12.53 -17.51 1.84
CA LEU A 285 13.84 -17.93 1.43
C LEU A 285 14.19 -17.27 0.09
N ARG A 286 15.38 -16.68 0.01
CA ARG A 286 15.93 -16.08 -1.20
C ARG A 286 17.22 -16.80 -1.56
N TYR A 287 17.35 -17.16 -2.85
CA TYR A 287 18.55 -17.72 -3.42
C TYR A 287 18.95 -16.99 -4.70
N ASP A 288 20.12 -16.33 -4.66
CA ASP A 288 20.72 -15.66 -5.82
C ASP A 288 21.57 -16.67 -6.60
N ILE A 289 21.04 -17.18 -7.73
CA ILE A 289 21.71 -18.16 -8.59
C ILE A 289 23.01 -17.56 -9.13
N ASN A 290 22.92 -16.31 -9.57
CA ASN A 290 24.03 -15.47 -10.02
C ASN A 290 23.63 -13.99 -9.95
N GLU A 291 24.43 -13.08 -10.49
CA GLU A 291 24.20 -11.61 -10.49
C GLU A 291 22.91 -11.19 -11.21
N ASN A 292 22.38 -12.04 -12.10
CA ASN A 292 21.20 -11.73 -12.92
C ASN A 292 19.94 -12.48 -12.46
N TRP A 293 20.04 -13.62 -11.81
CA TRP A 293 18.91 -14.48 -11.50
C TRP A 293 18.74 -14.68 -10.00
N THR A 294 17.55 -14.40 -9.52
CA THR A 294 17.13 -14.64 -8.12
C THR A 294 15.87 -15.50 -8.10
N VAL A 295 15.83 -16.48 -7.22
CA VAL A 295 14.64 -17.28 -6.89
C VAL A 295 14.24 -16.99 -5.45
N LYS A 296 12.95 -16.77 -5.21
CA LYS A 296 12.38 -16.58 -3.88
C LYS A 296 11.20 -17.51 -3.68
N GLY A 297 11.05 -18.00 -2.46
CA GLY A 297 9.86 -18.71 -2.01
C GLY A 297 9.44 -18.19 -0.66
N GLU A 298 8.14 -18.04 -0.42
CA GLU A 298 7.63 -17.65 0.89
C GLU A 298 6.32 -18.34 1.23
N TRP A 299 6.08 -18.45 2.53
CA TRP A 299 4.88 -19.02 3.12
C TRP A 299 4.36 -18.15 4.24
N HIS A 300 3.04 -17.96 4.28
CA HIS A 300 2.36 -17.13 5.24
C HIS A 300 1.25 -17.88 5.96
N THR A 301 1.08 -17.59 7.26
CA THR A 301 -0.02 -18.07 8.09
C THR A 301 -0.71 -16.87 8.73
N VAL A 302 -2.01 -16.72 8.44
CA VAL A 302 -2.77 -15.52 8.75
C VAL A 302 -3.92 -15.82 9.71
N ASP A 303 -4.04 -15.03 10.77
CA ASP A 303 -5.23 -14.91 11.63
C ASP A 303 -5.94 -13.60 11.32
N GLY A 304 -7.17 -13.70 10.83
CA GLY A 304 -8.00 -12.55 10.51
C GLY A 304 -8.05 -12.21 9.02
N THR A 305 -9.04 -11.42 8.66
CA THR A 305 -9.46 -11.20 7.27
C THR A 305 -9.59 -9.70 6.91
N ALA A 306 -8.99 -8.80 7.73
CA ALA A 306 -9.21 -7.35 7.62
C ALA A 306 -8.85 -6.74 6.26
N LEU A 307 -7.87 -7.30 5.55
CA LEU A 307 -7.43 -6.85 4.23
C LEU A 307 -8.01 -7.69 3.09
N LEU A 308 -8.75 -8.77 3.39
CA LEU A 308 -9.47 -9.50 2.36
C LEU A 308 -10.68 -8.69 1.89
N LEU A 309 -10.91 -8.75 0.59
CA LEU A 309 -12.05 -8.13 -0.05
C LEU A 309 -13.09 -9.23 -0.30
N GLU A 310 -14.33 -9.03 0.19
CA GLU A 310 -15.41 -10.03 0.11
C GLU A 310 -15.69 -10.48 -1.32
N PHE A 311 -15.61 -9.57 -2.27
CA PHE A 311 -15.86 -9.87 -3.67
C PHE A 311 -14.76 -10.74 -4.34
N PHE A 312 -13.54 -10.80 -3.80
CA PHE A 312 -12.53 -11.79 -4.23
C PHE A 312 -12.76 -13.18 -3.63
N ASN A 313 -13.65 -13.28 -2.66
CA ASN A 313 -13.92 -14.50 -1.93
C ASN A 313 -15.42 -14.79 -1.89
N PRO A 314 -16.07 -15.03 -3.05
CA PRO A 314 -17.54 -15.18 -3.14
C PRO A 314 -18.07 -16.38 -2.34
N ASP A 315 -17.23 -17.41 -2.13
CA ASP A 315 -17.58 -18.60 -1.34
C ASP A 315 -17.39 -18.39 0.17
N GLY A 316 -17.00 -17.19 0.59
CA GLY A 316 -16.75 -16.81 1.98
C GLY A 316 -15.28 -16.77 2.34
N THR A 317 -15.00 -16.38 3.59
CA THR A 317 -13.64 -16.27 4.12
C THR A 317 -13.53 -17.05 5.43
N GLU A 318 -12.38 -17.65 5.65
CA GLU A 318 -12.02 -18.29 6.92
C GLU A 318 -11.12 -17.36 7.73
N ARG A 319 -11.30 -17.36 9.05
CA ARG A 319 -10.46 -16.56 9.95
C ARG A 319 -8.98 -16.96 9.86
N TYR A 320 -8.70 -18.27 9.78
CA TYR A 320 -7.34 -18.82 9.70
C TYR A 320 -7.10 -19.33 8.29
N TRP A 321 -6.13 -18.79 7.62
CA TRP A 321 -5.79 -19.18 6.26
C TRP A 321 -4.29 -19.08 6.01
N GLN A 322 -3.85 -19.68 4.92
CA GLN A 322 -2.44 -19.75 4.54
C GLN A 322 -2.29 -19.47 3.06
N TYR A 323 -1.15 -18.93 2.69
CA TYR A 323 -0.77 -18.80 1.28
C TYR A 323 0.73 -18.93 1.10
N GLY A 324 1.16 -19.31 -0.11
CA GLY A 324 2.55 -19.37 -0.50
C GLY A 324 2.77 -18.75 -1.86
N ALA A 325 3.98 -18.28 -2.09
CA ALA A 325 4.39 -17.71 -3.35
C ALA A 325 5.78 -18.18 -3.74
N VAL A 326 6.00 -18.31 -5.05
CA VAL A 326 7.33 -18.55 -5.64
C VAL A 326 7.54 -17.50 -6.74
N LYS A 327 8.72 -16.92 -6.78
CA LYS A 327 9.09 -15.91 -7.77
C LYS A 327 10.48 -16.16 -8.32
N VAL A 328 10.61 -15.96 -9.63
CA VAL A 328 11.89 -15.91 -10.32
C VAL A 328 12.04 -14.53 -10.92
N SER A 329 13.17 -13.88 -10.65
CA SER A 329 13.47 -12.53 -11.14
C SER A 329 14.74 -12.55 -11.97
N PHE A 330 14.75 -11.82 -13.08
CA PHE A 330 15.89 -11.62 -13.95
C PHE A 330 16.20 -10.13 -14.09
N ASN A 331 17.47 -9.79 -13.94
CA ASN A 331 18.00 -8.44 -14.11
C ASN A 331 19.14 -8.45 -15.16
N PHE A 332 19.22 -7.46 -16.03
CA PHE A 332 20.19 -7.35 -17.14
C PHE A 332 20.91 -5.99 -17.17
#